data_d892bd228ac39d0de5f099951724ea40
#
_entry.id   d892bd228ac39d0de5f099951724ea40
#
_cell.length_a   1.000
_cell.length_b   1.000
_cell.length_c   1.000
_cell.angle_alpha   90.00
_cell.angle_beta   90.00
_cell.angle_gamma   90.00
#
_symmetry.space_group_name_H-M   'P 1'
#
loop_
_entity.id
_entity.type
_entity.pdbx_description
1 polymer ?
#
loop_
_entity_poly.entity_id
_entity_poly.type
_entity_poly.pdbx_seq_one_letter_code
_entity_poly.pdbx_strand_id
1 'polypeptide(L)'
;MEEEVTDDEYRAALEALQSTISGKTRAAPKGPHDLTWEQQFDRLHVYLDRLGMTESVNAMSYIHVAGTKGKGSTCAFVDTVLRRSGTRTGLYTSPHLVDIRERYRVDGAPVSKTTFTRNFWWLHHKLKETCEADLGMPAYFRFLTLLGFRIFTSMNVDAVVLEVGLGGRLDATNVIRSPAVCGVTSLGLDHVEVLGDTVGKIAREKAGIFKPNCPAITSPQVPEAMESLELRASEVSGCELTVARPLRDWRTVGGVPLVLGLAGKHQELNAALAIELMRVWCGRVSPASCPWGASALSDLATGTLPEKWVVGLAETEWFGRAQVVPDDVEDLSWFLDGAHTEESMRHVAEWFCGHDGLGQSQSQSQNQITEPVRLLLFNCMEERDPEMLLTPLAQTAEAMNAPITAPALFTPSESSSKGLVPFAGVQDVTWQGKVARTWDELARRHAGCVRASEQQVVGEVPTGVPTGVPTGVPTSSLSLSSLAASAVVPCLRQAVESVRRRAREERALGSGRRVHVLVTGSLYLVGDMLRVLGRAG
;
A
#
# COMPACT_ATOMS: atom_id res chain seq x y z
N MET A 1 31.18 -17.84 6.87
CA MET A 1 30.40 -17.10 5.84
C MET A 1 29.37 -18.06 5.32
N GLU A 2 28.09 -17.72 5.42
CA GLU A 2 27.04 -18.55 4.83
C GLU A 2 27.04 -18.31 3.32
N GLU A 3 26.99 -19.40 2.56
CA GLU A 3 26.95 -19.37 1.09
C GLU A 3 25.73 -18.60 0.61
N GLU A 4 25.91 -17.61 -0.27
CA GLU A 4 24.81 -16.81 -0.83
C GLU A 4 23.99 -17.67 -1.80
N VAL A 5 22.68 -17.54 -1.70
CA VAL A 5 21.73 -18.20 -2.60
C VAL A 5 21.79 -17.52 -3.98
N THR A 6 21.83 -18.31 -5.03
CA THR A 6 21.80 -17.84 -6.42
C THR A 6 20.43 -17.30 -6.82
N ASP A 7 20.37 -16.49 -7.88
CA ASP A 7 19.10 -16.00 -8.43
C ASP A 7 18.20 -17.13 -8.95
N ASP A 8 18.78 -18.23 -9.43
CA ASP A 8 18.02 -19.39 -9.90
C ASP A 8 17.38 -20.16 -8.74
N GLU A 9 18.07 -20.30 -7.61
CA GLU A 9 17.49 -20.91 -6.40
C GLU A 9 16.37 -20.04 -5.80
N TYR A 10 16.53 -18.71 -5.81
CA TYR A 10 15.47 -17.81 -5.42
C TYR A 10 14.26 -17.92 -6.35
N ARG A 11 14.48 -17.97 -7.68
CA ARG A 11 13.41 -18.15 -8.67
C ARG A 11 12.67 -19.47 -8.47
N ALA A 12 13.38 -20.56 -8.23
CA ALA A 12 12.78 -21.86 -7.94
C ALA A 12 11.86 -21.82 -6.71
N ALA A 13 12.23 -21.07 -5.67
CA ALA A 13 11.39 -20.87 -4.50
C ALA A 13 10.10 -20.08 -4.85
N LEU A 14 10.20 -19.04 -5.69
CA LEU A 14 9.04 -18.28 -6.16
C LEU A 14 8.09 -19.12 -7.01
N GLU A 15 8.61 -19.98 -7.91
CA GLU A 15 7.82 -20.88 -8.73
C GLU A 15 7.09 -21.92 -7.88
N ALA A 16 7.78 -22.50 -6.90
CA ALA A 16 7.18 -23.43 -5.95
C ALA A 16 6.08 -22.74 -5.11
N LEU A 17 6.29 -21.50 -4.68
CA LEU A 17 5.30 -20.71 -3.98
C LEU A 17 4.09 -20.39 -4.88
N GLN A 18 4.32 -20.07 -6.15
CA GLN A 18 3.26 -19.79 -7.11
C GLN A 18 2.32 -20.99 -7.28
N SER A 19 2.83 -22.21 -7.18
CA SER A 19 2.00 -23.43 -7.24
C SER A 19 0.98 -23.52 -6.09
N THR A 20 1.18 -22.80 -4.98
CA THR A 20 0.24 -22.70 -3.86
C THR A 20 -0.90 -21.72 -4.12
N ILE A 21 -0.81 -20.92 -5.19
CA ILE A 21 -1.86 -19.99 -5.61
C ILE A 21 -2.96 -20.80 -6.31
N SER A 22 -3.94 -21.25 -5.55
CA SER A 22 -5.13 -21.85 -6.13
C SER A 22 -6.00 -20.75 -6.77
N GLY A 23 -6.49 -20.96 -7.99
CA GLY A 23 -7.39 -20.01 -8.67
C GLY A 23 -8.73 -19.73 -7.94
N LYS A 24 -8.92 -20.29 -6.74
CA LYS A 24 -10.10 -20.13 -5.87
C LYS A 24 -9.82 -19.20 -4.66
N THR A 25 -8.91 -18.29 -4.74
CA THR A 25 -8.27 -17.63 -3.59
C THR A 25 -9.18 -16.76 -2.72
N ARG A 26 -10.41 -16.43 -3.11
CA ARG A 26 -11.34 -15.59 -2.30
C ARG A 26 -12.82 -15.96 -2.45
N ALA A 27 -13.14 -17.05 -3.14
CA ALA A 27 -14.53 -17.48 -3.21
C ALA A 27 -14.95 -18.12 -1.88
N ALA A 28 -16.13 -17.75 -1.39
CA ALA A 28 -16.77 -18.50 -0.32
C ALA A 28 -16.83 -19.99 -0.68
N PRO A 29 -16.81 -20.92 0.31
CA PRO A 29 -16.98 -22.35 0.06
C PRO A 29 -18.20 -22.56 -0.81
N LYS A 30 -18.01 -23.16 -2.00
CA LYS A 30 -19.07 -23.31 -3.01
C LYS A 30 -19.74 -24.68 -2.97
N GLY A 31 -19.20 -25.60 -2.18
CA GLY A 31 -19.70 -26.96 -2.11
C GLY A 31 -19.62 -27.58 -0.71
N PRO A 32 -20.38 -28.65 -0.47
CA PRO A 32 -20.44 -29.32 0.84
C PRO A 32 -19.11 -29.97 1.28
N HIS A 33 -18.15 -30.10 0.39
CA HIS A 33 -16.81 -30.63 0.67
C HIS A 33 -15.73 -29.52 0.82
N ASP A 34 -16.09 -28.25 0.58
CA ASP A 34 -15.16 -27.14 0.77
C ASP A 34 -15.11 -26.78 2.27
N LEU A 35 -13.90 -26.55 2.78
CA LEU A 35 -13.71 -26.12 4.17
C LEU A 35 -14.27 -24.73 4.40
N THR A 36 -14.95 -24.52 5.53
CA THR A 36 -15.37 -23.19 5.96
C THR A 36 -14.17 -22.31 6.28
N TRP A 37 -14.37 -20.99 6.37
CA TRP A 37 -13.31 -20.06 6.76
C TRP A 37 -12.76 -20.36 8.16
N GLU A 38 -13.64 -20.76 9.10
CA GLU A 38 -13.30 -21.18 10.46
C GLU A 38 -12.42 -22.44 10.43
N GLN A 39 -12.85 -23.48 9.74
CA GLN A 39 -12.07 -24.71 9.59
C GLN A 39 -10.69 -24.49 8.97
N GLN A 40 -10.65 -23.58 8.00
CA GLN A 40 -9.38 -23.20 7.37
C GLN A 40 -8.48 -22.41 8.32
N PHE A 41 -9.06 -21.58 9.22
CA PHE A 41 -8.31 -20.87 10.24
C PHE A 41 -7.81 -21.83 11.31
N ASP A 42 -8.64 -22.76 11.79
CA ASP A 42 -8.25 -23.76 12.79
C ASP A 42 -7.07 -24.62 12.34
N ARG A 43 -6.96 -24.91 11.06
CA ARG A 43 -5.79 -25.60 10.48
C ARG A 43 -4.46 -24.87 10.69
N LEU A 44 -4.47 -23.54 10.87
CA LEU A 44 -3.23 -22.79 11.13
C LEU A 44 -2.59 -23.20 12.45
N HIS A 45 -3.38 -23.46 13.48
CA HIS A 45 -2.87 -23.97 14.77
C HIS A 45 -2.22 -25.34 14.59
N VAL A 46 -2.84 -26.22 13.80
CA VAL A 46 -2.29 -27.55 13.50
C VAL A 46 -0.98 -27.44 12.70
N TYR A 47 -0.90 -26.55 11.71
CA TYR A 47 0.35 -26.30 11.00
C TYR A 47 1.46 -25.84 11.94
N LEU A 48 1.19 -24.87 12.83
CA LEU A 48 2.18 -24.38 13.79
C LEU A 48 2.68 -25.48 14.74
N ASP A 49 1.77 -26.33 15.22
CA ASP A 49 2.13 -27.44 16.11
C ASP A 49 3.02 -28.46 15.40
N ARG A 50 2.64 -28.88 14.19
CA ARG A 50 3.42 -29.85 13.38
C ARG A 50 4.78 -29.30 12.93
N LEU A 51 4.86 -27.99 12.71
CA LEU A 51 6.11 -27.30 12.42
C LEU A 51 7.00 -27.13 13.65
N GLY A 52 6.48 -27.39 14.87
CA GLY A 52 7.18 -27.13 16.13
C GLY A 52 7.38 -25.64 16.40
N MET A 53 6.51 -24.78 15.87
CA MET A 53 6.66 -23.32 15.94
C MET A 53 5.71 -22.65 16.95
N THR A 54 4.76 -23.37 17.54
CA THR A 54 3.73 -22.79 18.40
C THR A 54 4.30 -21.96 19.53
N GLU A 55 5.26 -22.48 20.28
CA GLU A 55 5.83 -21.77 21.43
C GLU A 55 6.68 -20.58 21.00
N SER A 56 7.55 -20.73 19.99
CA SER A 56 8.40 -19.65 19.50
C SER A 56 7.59 -18.50 18.90
N VAL A 57 6.50 -18.80 18.19
CA VAL A 57 5.58 -17.79 17.66
C VAL A 57 4.87 -17.06 18.78
N ASN A 58 4.35 -17.76 19.80
CA ASN A 58 3.64 -17.11 20.91
C ASN A 58 4.56 -16.39 21.90
N ALA A 59 5.87 -16.64 21.88
CA ALA A 59 6.84 -15.93 22.69
C ALA A 59 7.25 -14.55 22.12
N MET A 60 7.01 -14.30 20.83
CA MET A 60 7.32 -12.99 20.22
C MET A 60 6.37 -11.90 20.70
N SER A 61 6.87 -10.66 20.78
CA SER A 61 6.09 -9.49 21.17
C SER A 61 5.46 -8.83 19.95
N TYR A 62 4.13 -8.82 19.87
CA TYR A 62 3.40 -8.33 18.70
C TYR A 62 2.68 -7.00 18.93
N ILE A 63 2.74 -6.13 17.91
CA ILE A 63 1.82 -5.01 17.67
C ILE A 63 0.98 -5.43 16.47
N HIS A 64 -0.30 -5.78 16.69
CA HIS A 64 -1.17 -6.38 15.67
C HIS A 64 -2.17 -5.36 15.15
N VAL A 65 -2.15 -5.05 13.85
CA VAL A 65 -2.88 -3.92 13.27
C VAL A 65 -3.88 -4.38 12.20
N ALA A 66 -5.18 -4.16 12.48
CA ALA A 66 -6.27 -4.31 11.53
C ALA A 66 -6.81 -2.93 11.08
N GLY A 67 -7.71 -2.92 10.11
CA GLY A 67 -8.38 -1.72 9.62
C GLY A 67 -8.75 -1.81 8.14
N THR A 68 -9.45 -0.81 7.63
CA THR A 68 -9.73 -0.73 6.21
C THR A 68 -8.63 0.01 5.48
N LYS A 69 -8.32 1.23 5.89
CA LYS A 69 -7.28 2.08 5.31
C LYS A 69 -6.24 2.44 6.37
N GLY A 70 -4.99 2.65 5.95
CA GLY A 70 -3.92 3.13 6.83
C GLY A 70 -3.14 2.05 7.58
N LYS A 71 -3.48 0.75 7.48
CA LYS A 71 -2.76 -0.33 8.18
C LYS A 71 -1.25 -0.30 7.92
N GLY A 72 -0.84 -0.42 6.66
CA GLY A 72 0.57 -0.42 6.28
C GLY A 72 1.31 0.87 6.67
N SER A 73 0.67 2.05 6.52
CA SER A 73 1.24 3.33 6.96
C SER A 73 1.44 3.38 8.48
N THR A 74 0.43 2.94 9.26
CA THR A 74 0.55 2.84 10.73
C THR A 74 1.67 1.89 11.12
N CYS A 75 1.75 0.71 10.48
CA CYS A 75 2.83 -0.25 10.71
C CYS A 75 4.21 0.33 10.35
N ALA A 76 4.31 1.10 9.26
CA ALA A 76 5.55 1.77 8.85
C ALA A 76 6.01 2.82 9.87
N PHE A 77 5.09 3.65 10.40
CA PHE A 77 5.41 4.58 11.49
C PHE A 77 5.91 3.83 12.73
N VAL A 78 5.21 2.78 13.15
CA VAL A 78 5.61 1.96 14.31
C VAL A 78 7.01 1.36 14.08
N ASP A 79 7.24 0.70 12.96
CA ASP A 79 8.52 0.07 12.64
C ASP A 79 9.67 1.08 12.65
N THR A 80 9.50 2.22 11.95
CA THR A 80 10.55 3.24 11.84
C THR A 80 10.90 3.84 13.19
N VAL A 81 9.92 4.19 14.01
CA VAL A 81 10.15 4.76 15.34
C VAL A 81 10.82 3.75 16.28
N LEU A 82 10.36 2.49 16.29
CA LEU A 82 10.96 1.43 17.11
C LEU A 82 12.43 1.20 16.74
N ARG A 83 12.73 1.09 15.45
CA ARG A 83 14.12 0.94 14.95
C ARG A 83 15.02 2.11 15.33
N ARG A 84 14.55 3.34 15.10
CA ARG A 84 15.28 4.57 15.48
C ARG A 84 15.56 4.63 16.98
N SER A 85 14.75 3.95 17.73
CA SER A 85 14.90 3.86 19.19
C SER A 85 15.80 2.72 19.65
N GLY A 86 16.26 1.86 18.72
CA GLY A 86 17.20 0.77 19.00
C GLY A 86 16.54 -0.60 19.21
N THR A 87 15.25 -0.73 18.92
CA THR A 87 14.54 -2.02 18.95
C THR A 87 14.77 -2.76 17.63
N ARG A 88 15.12 -4.03 17.67
CA ARG A 88 15.21 -4.89 16.50
C ARG A 88 13.80 -5.31 16.07
N THR A 89 13.36 -4.87 14.90
CA THR A 89 11.99 -5.07 14.46
C THR A 89 11.85 -6.11 13.36
N GLY A 90 10.74 -6.84 13.39
CA GLY A 90 10.18 -7.56 12.26
C GLY A 90 8.89 -6.88 11.82
N LEU A 91 8.77 -6.54 10.55
CA LEU A 91 7.56 -5.95 9.98
C LEU A 91 6.96 -6.90 8.94
N TYR A 92 5.71 -7.30 9.16
CA TYR A 92 4.91 -8.07 8.21
C TYR A 92 3.79 -7.23 7.63
N THR A 93 3.79 -7.06 6.30
CA THR A 93 2.78 -6.26 5.59
C THR A 93 2.28 -6.93 4.32
N SER A 94 1.12 -6.49 3.83
CA SER A 94 0.55 -7.00 2.57
C SER A 94 -0.37 -5.98 1.89
N PRO A 95 -0.44 -6.02 0.54
CA PRO A 95 0.42 -6.80 -0.37
C PRO A 95 1.83 -6.21 -0.50
N HIS A 96 2.75 -6.87 -1.19
CA HIS A 96 4.00 -6.29 -1.67
C HIS A 96 3.75 -5.47 -2.95
N LEU A 97 4.67 -4.58 -3.29
CA LEU A 97 4.61 -3.76 -4.50
C LEU A 97 5.40 -4.39 -5.65
N VAL A 98 6.64 -4.75 -5.41
CA VAL A 98 7.58 -5.23 -6.44
C VAL A 98 8.10 -6.63 -6.14
N ASP A 99 8.62 -6.84 -4.94
CA ASP A 99 9.24 -8.09 -4.52
C ASP A 99 8.53 -8.66 -3.29
N ILE A 100 8.31 -9.97 -3.30
CA ILE A 100 7.60 -10.66 -2.21
C ILE A 100 8.27 -10.48 -0.85
N ARG A 101 9.59 -10.27 -0.82
CA ARG A 101 10.39 -10.04 0.39
C ARG A 101 10.01 -8.75 1.11
N GLU A 102 9.36 -7.80 0.43
CA GLU A 102 8.82 -6.59 1.05
C GLU A 102 7.80 -6.89 2.16
N ARG A 103 7.17 -8.09 2.10
CA ARG A 103 6.25 -8.56 3.15
C ARG A 103 6.97 -8.88 4.46
N TYR A 104 8.28 -9.07 4.41
CA TYR A 104 9.14 -9.50 5.53
C TYR A 104 10.30 -8.55 5.64
N ARG A 105 10.13 -7.50 6.44
CA ARG A 105 11.22 -6.57 6.71
C ARG A 105 11.80 -6.85 8.09
N VAL A 106 13.11 -6.80 8.19
CA VAL A 106 13.82 -6.83 9.47
C VAL A 106 14.72 -5.61 9.52
N ASP A 107 14.60 -4.87 10.63
CA ASP A 107 15.32 -3.60 10.81
C ASP A 107 15.12 -2.62 9.64
N GLY A 108 13.88 -2.60 9.06
CA GLY A 108 13.43 -1.70 8.01
C GLY A 108 13.77 -2.11 6.58
N ALA A 109 14.61 -3.13 6.37
CA ALA A 109 14.96 -3.63 5.05
C ALA A 109 14.22 -4.95 4.74
N PRO A 110 13.80 -5.19 3.48
CA PRO A 110 13.36 -6.52 3.06
C PRO A 110 14.46 -7.55 3.36
N VAL A 111 14.07 -8.73 3.83
CA VAL A 111 15.05 -9.81 4.07
C VAL A 111 15.82 -10.16 2.79
N SER A 112 17.08 -10.62 2.92
CA SER A 112 17.89 -11.03 1.78
C SER A 112 17.25 -12.20 1.01
N LYS A 113 17.60 -12.37 -0.28
CA LYS A 113 17.19 -13.55 -1.06
C LYS A 113 17.60 -14.84 -0.35
N THR A 114 18.79 -14.85 0.24
CA THR A 114 19.31 -16.00 1.01
C THR A 114 18.43 -16.31 2.22
N THR A 115 18.07 -15.31 3.03
CA THR A 115 17.19 -15.49 4.19
C THR A 115 15.80 -15.99 3.76
N PHE A 116 15.21 -15.38 2.73
CA PHE A 116 13.91 -15.80 2.19
C PHE A 116 13.96 -17.26 1.71
N THR A 117 14.88 -17.59 0.80
CA THR A 117 14.96 -18.89 0.14
C THR A 117 15.22 -20.03 1.12
N ARG A 118 16.12 -19.86 2.08
CA ARG A 118 16.40 -20.86 3.11
C ARG A 118 15.19 -21.12 4.01
N ASN A 119 14.54 -20.08 4.50
CA ASN A 119 13.35 -20.24 5.34
C ASN A 119 12.15 -20.78 4.54
N PHE A 120 12.03 -20.41 3.25
CA PHE A 120 11.02 -20.95 2.36
C PHE A 120 11.17 -22.47 2.19
N TRP A 121 12.36 -22.96 1.83
CA TRP A 121 12.58 -24.37 1.61
C TRP A 121 12.50 -25.18 2.91
N TRP A 122 12.97 -24.63 4.02
CA TRP A 122 12.78 -25.26 5.34
C TRP A 122 11.28 -25.46 5.63
N LEU A 123 10.48 -24.41 5.47
CA LEU A 123 9.03 -24.48 5.70
C LEU A 123 8.34 -25.43 4.72
N HIS A 124 8.67 -25.32 3.43
CA HIS A 124 8.07 -26.12 2.37
C HIS A 124 8.32 -27.61 2.57
N HIS A 125 9.57 -28.01 2.85
CA HIS A 125 9.91 -29.40 3.08
C HIS A 125 9.25 -29.93 4.35
N LYS A 126 9.27 -29.14 5.44
CA LYS A 126 8.67 -29.55 6.71
C LYS A 126 7.15 -29.73 6.60
N LEU A 127 6.47 -28.85 5.87
CA LEU A 127 5.04 -28.99 5.58
C LEU A 127 4.74 -30.22 4.72
N LYS A 128 5.54 -30.51 3.71
CA LYS A 128 5.41 -31.73 2.92
C LYS A 128 5.57 -32.98 3.79
N GLU A 129 6.59 -33.02 4.61
CA GLU A 129 6.89 -34.14 5.48
C GLU A 129 5.78 -34.40 6.51
N THR A 130 5.23 -33.34 7.11
CA THR A 130 4.37 -33.46 8.30
C THR A 130 2.89 -33.23 8.05
N CYS A 131 2.50 -32.62 6.92
CA CYS A 131 1.13 -32.15 6.69
C CYS A 131 0.51 -32.58 5.36
N GLU A 132 1.30 -32.86 4.32
CA GLU A 132 0.77 -33.05 2.96
C GLU A 132 -0.22 -34.22 2.85
N ALA A 133 0.01 -35.29 3.60
CA ALA A 133 -0.78 -36.53 3.47
C ALA A 133 -2.24 -36.40 3.96
N ASP A 134 -2.50 -35.58 4.98
CA ASP A 134 -3.81 -35.52 5.64
C ASP A 134 -4.39 -34.08 5.71
N LEU A 135 -3.54 -33.08 5.87
CA LEU A 135 -3.93 -31.68 6.01
C LEU A 135 -3.79 -30.90 4.69
N GLY A 136 -2.87 -31.33 3.83
CA GLY A 136 -2.48 -30.65 2.61
C GLY A 136 -1.57 -29.44 2.86
N MET A 137 -1.08 -28.84 1.77
CA MET A 137 -0.30 -27.60 1.86
C MET A 137 -1.20 -26.40 2.18
N PRO A 138 -0.74 -25.45 3.04
CA PRO A 138 -1.53 -24.25 3.31
C PRO A 138 -1.67 -23.41 2.04
N ALA A 139 -2.84 -22.78 1.86
CA ALA A 139 -3.08 -21.84 0.77
C ALA A 139 -2.13 -20.64 0.86
N TYR A 140 -1.88 -19.99 -0.27
CA TYR A 140 -0.86 -18.96 -0.49
C TYR A 140 -0.67 -17.97 0.68
N PHE A 141 -1.73 -17.26 1.11
CA PHE A 141 -1.58 -16.26 2.18
C PHE A 141 -1.23 -16.89 3.54
N ARG A 142 -1.77 -18.08 3.84
CA ARG A 142 -1.42 -18.83 5.06
C ARG A 142 0.02 -19.29 5.04
N PHE A 143 0.49 -19.79 3.90
CA PHE A 143 1.90 -20.15 3.71
C PHE A 143 2.81 -18.94 3.96
N LEU A 144 2.47 -17.78 3.38
CA LEU A 144 3.24 -16.54 3.57
C LEU A 144 3.28 -16.10 5.05
N THR A 145 2.17 -16.23 5.77
CA THR A 145 2.11 -15.89 7.19
C THR A 145 3.00 -16.81 8.04
N LEU A 146 2.94 -18.13 7.79
CA LEU A 146 3.82 -19.11 8.44
C LEU A 146 5.31 -18.83 8.12
N LEU A 147 5.61 -18.47 6.88
CA LEU A 147 6.96 -18.08 6.47
C LEU A 147 7.44 -16.82 7.21
N GLY A 148 6.57 -15.82 7.38
CA GLY A 148 6.88 -14.61 8.16
C GLY A 148 7.23 -14.95 9.61
N PHE A 149 6.44 -15.79 10.28
CA PHE A 149 6.74 -16.26 11.62
C PHE A 149 8.06 -17.02 11.70
N ARG A 150 8.33 -17.90 10.71
CA ARG A 150 9.61 -18.62 10.64
C ARG A 150 10.80 -17.68 10.48
N ILE A 151 10.69 -16.67 9.61
CA ILE A 151 11.75 -15.68 9.40
C ILE A 151 12.00 -14.91 10.70
N PHE A 152 10.97 -14.33 11.32
CA PHE A 152 11.13 -13.47 12.50
C PHE A 152 11.67 -14.25 13.72
N THR A 153 11.20 -15.48 13.92
CA THR A 153 11.78 -16.37 14.96
C THR A 153 13.24 -16.67 14.69
N SER A 154 13.61 -16.98 13.44
CA SER A 154 15.01 -17.30 13.11
C SER A 154 15.96 -16.11 13.22
N MET A 155 15.43 -14.88 13.12
CA MET A 155 16.21 -13.65 13.18
C MET A 155 16.19 -12.99 14.57
N ASN A 156 15.50 -13.57 15.55
CA ASN A 156 15.43 -13.10 16.94
C ASN A 156 15.07 -11.61 17.04
N VAL A 157 13.96 -11.19 16.42
CA VAL A 157 13.48 -9.81 16.52
C VAL A 157 12.86 -9.54 17.89
N ASP A 158 13.01 -8.31 18.43
CA ASP A 158 12.46 -7.90 19.73
C ASP A 158 10.98 -7.55 19.65
N ALA A 159 10.53 -7.02 18.52
CA ALA A 159 9.15 -6.64 18.27
C ALA A 159 8.71 -7.07 16.86
N VAL A 160 7.48 -7.56 16.75
CA VAL A 160 6.85 -7.85 15.45
C VAL A 160 5.68 -6.91 15.24
N VAL A 161 5.79 -6.06 14.22
CA VAL A 161 4.68 -5.23 13.74
C VAL A 161 3.96 -6.03 12.65
N LEU A 162 2.70 -6.42 12.94
CA LEU A 162 1.97 -7.42 12.17
C LEU A 162 0.71 -6.80 11.56
N GLU A 163 0.70 -6.61 10.24
CA GLU A 163 -0.47 -6.13 9.50
C GLU A 163 -1.41 -7.28 9.15
N VAL A 164 -2.71 -7.12 9.45
CA VAL A 164 -3.78 -8.02 9.00
C VAL A 164 -3.96 -7.92 7.49
N GLY A 165 -4.04 -9.06 6.82
CA GLY A 165 -4.28 -9.09 5.38
C GLY A 165 -5.72 -8.75 5.00
N LEU A 166 -6.69 -9.50 5.51
CA LEU A 166 -8.10 -9.32 5.21
C LEU A 166 -8.96 -9.60 6.45
N GLY A 167 -9.88 -8.68 6.74
CA GLY A 167 -10.76 -8.83 7.90
C GLY A 167 -9.99 -8.66 9.22
N GLY A 168 -9.94 -9.71 10.00
CA GLY A 168 -9.23 -9.79 11.28
C GLY A 168 -9.49 -11.13 11.97
N ARG A 169 -10.75 -11.44 12.26
CA ARG A 169 -11.16 -12.64 13.02
C ARG A 169 -10.58 -13.95 12.47
N LEU A 170 -10.65 -14.15 11.17
CA LEU A 170 -10.20 -15.37 10.48
C LEU A 170 -8.96 -15.12 9.60
N ASP A 171 -8.29 -13.98 9.78
CA ASP A 171 -7.04 -13.70 9.09
C ASP A 171 -5.92 -14.60 9.63
N ALA A 172 -5.02 -15.03 8.75
CA ALA A 172 -3.94 -15.93 9.13
C ALA A 172 -3.03 -15.34 10.22
N THR A 173 -2.87 -14.01 10.25
CA THR A 173 -2.07 -13.33 11.28
C THR A 173 -2.69 -13.44 12.69
N ASN A 174 -4.00 -13.70 12.78
CA ASN A 174 -4.73 -13.76 14.05
C ASN A 174 -4.50 -15.08 14.83
N VAL A 175 -3.67 -15.99 14.33
CA VAL A 175 -3.29 -17.23 15.01
C VAL A 175 -2.47 -16.97 16.29
N ILE A 176 -1.86 -15.81 16.45
CA ILE A 176 -1.14 -15.38 17.65
C ILE A 176 -2.08 -15.29 18.85
N ARG A 177 -1.62 -15.74 20.03
CA ARG A 177 -2.47 -15.83 21.23
C ARG A 177 -2.51 -14.55 22.05
N SER A 178 -1.36 -13.89 22.22
CA SER A 178 -1.21 -12.79 23.19
C SER A 178 -0.37 -11.65 22.61
N PRO A 179 -0.92 -10.84 21.68
CA PRO A 179 -0.23 -9.63 21.26
C PRO A 179 -0.08 -8.66 22.43
N ALA A 180 0.97 -7.84 22.41
CA ALA A 180 1.17 -6.82 23.42
C ALA A 180 0.11 -5.71 23.31
N VAL A 181 -0.32 -5.40 22.07
CA VAL A 181 -1.37 -4.43 21.79
C VAL A 181 -2.01 -4.71 20.43
N CYS A 182 -3.32 -4.43 20.30
CA CYS A 182 -4.05 -4.47 19.05
C CYS A 182 -4.41 -3.06 18.58
N GLY A 183 -4.28 -2.80 17.26
CA GLY A 183 -4.65 -1.52 16.63
C GLY A 183 -5.73 -1.68 15.58
N VAL A 184 -6.67 -0.72 15.52
CA VAL A 184 -7.65 -0.64 14.43
C VAL A 184 -7.56 0.74 13.79
N THR A 185 -7.11 0.77 12.53
CA THR A 185 -7.03 2.00 11.74
C THR A 185 -8.43 2.40 11.22
N SER A 186 -8.52 3.48 10.44
CA SER A 186 -9.79 3.96 9.88
C SER A 186 -10.58 2.85 9.18
N LEU A 187 -11.87 2.78 9.49
CA LEU A 187 -12.82 1.80 8.96
C LEU A 187 -13.72 2.44 7.90
N GLY A 188 -14.08 1.66 6.90
CA GLY A 188 -14.97 2.04 5.82
C GLY A 188 -15.40 0.81 5.03
N LEU A 189 -16.23 0.98 4.01
CA LEU A 189 -16.67 -0.10 3.14
C LEU A 189 -15.52 -0.57 2.25
N ASP A 190 -15.14 -1.84 2.38
CA ASP A 190 -14.20 -2.54 1.50
C ASP A 190 -14.40 -4.05 1.69
N HIS A 191 -14.21 -4.84 0.62
CA HIS A 191 -14.42 -6.30 0.64
C HIS A 191 -15.80 -6.72 1.16
N VAL A 192 -16.82 -6.00 0.76
CA VAL A 192 -18.21 -6.16 1.27
C VAL A 192 -18.77 -7.57 1.02
N GLU A 193 -18.33 -8.22 -0.03
CA GLU A 193 -18.67 -9.59 -0.39
C GLU A 193 -18.16 -10.64 0.61
N VAL A 194 -17.18 -10.29 1.44
CA VAL A 194 -16.55 -11.19 2.42
C VAL A 194 -16.81 -10.72 3.85
N LEU A 195 -16.70 -9.42 4.11
CA LEU A 195 -16.73 -8.85 5.47
C LEU A 195 -18.11 -8.32 5.88
N GLY A 196 -19.06 -8.25 4.92
CA GLY A 196 -20.38 -7.70 5.13
C GLY A 196 -20.54 -6.30 4.54
N ASP A 197 -21.80 -5.91 4.34
CA ASP A 197 -22.27 -4.77 3.57
C ASP A 197 -22.45 -3.48 4.39
N THR A 198 -22.14 -3.51 5.70
CA THR A 198 -22.16 -2.33 6.58
C THR A 198 -20.82 -2.13 7.28
N VAL A 199 -20.53 -0.88 7.67
CA VAL A 199 -19.29 -0.54 8.39
C VAL A 199 -19.23 -1.24 9.75
N GLY A 200 -20.38 -1.43 10.42
CA GLY A 200 -20.47 -2.18 11.68
C GLY A 200 -20.07 -3.65 11.54
N LYS A 201 -20.54 -4.34 10.49
CA LYS A 201 -20.14 -5.74 10.21
C LYS A 201 -18.63 -5.83 9.95
N ILE A 202 -18.10 -4.92 9.13
CA ILE A 202 -16.67 -4.83 8.84
C ILE A 202 -15.86 -4.54 10.11
N ALA A 203 -16.34 -3.63 10.97
CA ALA A 203 -15.73 -3.32 12.25
C ALA A 203 -15.66 -4.56 13.15
N ARG A 204 -16.75 -5.34 13.23
CA ARG A 204 -16.81 -6.58 14.03
C ARG A 204 -15.81 -7.64 13.58
N GLU A 205 -15.69 -7.86 12.24
CA GLU A 205 -14.70 -8.78 11.68
C GLU A 205 -13.26 -8.34 12.00
N LYS A 206 -12.99 -7.03 11.91
CA LYS A 206 -11.65 -6.48 12.21
C LYS A 206 -11.33 -6.51 13.72
N ALA A 207 -12.30 -6.22 14.57
CA ALA A 207 -12.18 -6.36 16.02
C ALA A 207 -11.97 -7.82 16.48
N GLY A 208 -12.10 -8.80 15.58
CA GLY A 208 -11.77 -10.20 15.84
C GLY A 208 -10.30 -10.43 16.22
N ILE A 209 -9.41 -9.44 16.04
CA ILE A 209 -8.03 -9.49 16.54
C ILE A 209 -7.90 -9.20 18.05
N PHE A 210 -8.93 -8.67 18.70
CA PHE A 210 -8.90 -8.40 20.13
C PHE A 210 -8.75 -9.70 20.94
N LYS A 211 -7.85 -9.71 21.91
CA LYS A 211 -7.48 -10.88 22.70
C LYS A 211 -7.65 -10.61 24.19
N PRO A 212 -7.86 -11.65 24.98
CA PRO A 212 -7.95 -11.50 26.44
C PRO A 212 -6.73 -10.81 27.05
N ASN A 213 -6.97 -9.87 27.96
CA ASN A 213 -5.95 -9.08 28.66
C ASN A 213 -5.01 -8.30 27.72
N CYS A 214 -5.46 -8.01 26.47
CA CYS A 214 -4.71 -7.24 25.50
C CYS A 214 -5.41 -5.90 25.26
N PRO A 215 -4.75 -4.75 25.51
CA PRO A 215 -5.31 -3.45 25.15
C PRO A 215 -5.56 -3.32 23.65
N ALA A 216 -6.65 -2.67 23.30
CA ALA A 216 -6.99 -2.33 21.93
C ALA A 216 -7.06 -0.81 21.76
N ILE A 217 -6.51 -0.32 20.66
CA ILE A 217 -6.52 1.11 20.35
C ILE A 217 -7.11 1.29 18.94
N THR A 218 -8.00 2.27 18.80
CA THR A 218 -8.57 2.60 17.50
C THR A 218 -8.33 4.05 17.11
N SER A 219 -8.18 4.33 15.81
CA SER A 219 -8.38 5.68 15.30
C SER A 219 -9.83 6.12 15.55
N PRO A 220 -10.15 7.43 15.56
CA PRO A 220 -11.54 7.89 15.56
C PRO A 220 -12.35 7.21 14.46
N GLN A 221 -13.55 6.75 14.79
CA GLN A 221 -14.43 6.00 13.88
C GLN A 221 -15.81 6.67 13.76
N VAL A 222 -16.55 6.32 12.71
CA VAL A 222 -17.97 6.64 12.63
C VAL A 222 -18.75 5.90 13.72
N PRO A 223 -19.91 6.43 14.21
CA PRO A 223 -20.62 5.87 15.35
C PRO A 223 -20.93 4.37 15.24
N GLU A 224 -21.43 3.91 14.10
CA GLU A 224 -21.74 2.49 13.85
C GLU A 224 -20.53 1.56 14.00
N ALA A 225 -19.36 2.02 13.52
CA ALA A 225 -18.12 1.26 13.66
C ALA A 225 -17.64 1.26 15.10
N MET A 226 -17.71 2.41 15.79
CA MET A 226 -17.28 2.53 17.19
C MET A 226 -18.10 1.62 18.10
N GLU A 227 -19.43 1.63 17.98
CA GLU A 227 -20.35 0.75 18.71
C GLU A 227 -19.96 -0.73 18.54
N SER A 228 -19.66 -1.15 17.29
CA SER A 228 -19.25 -2.53 17.01
C SER A 228 -17.91 -2.91 17.63
N LEU A 229 -16.94 -1.96 17.68
CA LEU A 229 -15.65 -2.17 18.33
C LEU A 229 -15.80 -2.27 19.85
N GLU A 230 -16.59 -1.38 20.46
CA GLU A 230 -16.88 -1.35 21.91
C GLU A 230 -17.60 -2.63 22.35
N LEU A 231 -18.61 -3.06 21.59
CA LEU A 231 -19.31 -4.30 21.84
C LEU A 231 -18.34 -5.48 21.82
N ARG A 232 -17.47 -5.56 20.80
CA ARG A 232 -16.50 -6.66 20.72
C ARG A 232 -15.48 -6.60 21.86
N ALA A 233 -15.00 -5.44 22.24
CA ALA A 233 -14.09 -5.30 23.38
C ALA A 233 -14.72 -5.78 24.69
N SER A 234 -16.00 -5.46 24.92
CA SER A 234 -16.73 -5.91 26.11
C SER A 234 -16.93 -7.43 26.19
N GLU A 235 -16.99 -8.12 25.03
CA GLU A 235 -17.07 -9.58 24.95
C GLU A 235 -15.73 -10.28 25.27
N VAL A 236 -14.60 -9.55 25.23
CA VAL A 236 -13.25 -10.11 25.41
C VAL A 236 -12.73 -9.75 26.79
N SER A 237 -12.54 -10.74 27.63
CA SER A 237 -12.10 -10.55 29.02
C SER A 237 -10.82 -9.72 29.12
N GLY A 238 -10.86 -8.63 29.90
CA GLY A 238 -9.69 -7.77 30.11
C GLY A 238 -9.18 -7.01 28.88
N CYS A 239 -9.99 -6.92 27.81
CA CYS A 239 -9.69 -6.07 26.66
C CYS A 239 -10.23 -4.66 26.92
N GLU A 240 -9.34 -3.69 27.01
CA GLU A 240 -9.70 -2.28 27.16
C GLU A 240 -9.51 -1.58 25.82
N LEU A 241 -10.60 -1.01 25.26
CA LEU A 241 -10.57 -0.25 24.01
C LEU A 241 -10.42 1.24 24.30
N THR A 242 -9.44 1.87 23.68
CA THR A 242 -9.22 3.32 23.74
C THR A 242 -9.14 3.93 22.36
N VAL A 243 -9.54 5.20 22.22
CA VAL A 243 -9.37 5.98 21.00
C VAL A 243 -8.02 6.68 21.04
N ALA A 244 -7.26 6.60 19.95
CA ALA A 244 -5.96 7.26 19.85
C ALA A 244 -6.10 8.77 20.04
N ARG A 245 -5.22 9.35 20.87
CA ARG A 245 -5.14 10.79 21.12
C ARG A 245 -4.81 11.50 19.80
N PRO A 246 -5.51 12.59 19.42
CA PRO A 246 -5.22 13.35 18.21
C PRO A 246 -3.76 13.82 18.15
N LEU A 247 -3.16 13.80 16.96
CA LEU A 247 -1.74 14.14 16.77
C LEU A 247 -1.42 15.55 17.31
N ARG A 248 -2.33 16.51 17.13
CA ARG A 248 -2.19 17.90 17.63
C ARG A 248 -2.09 18.04 19.16
N ASP A 249 -2.50 17.02 19.91
CA ASP A 249 -2.47 17.01 21.37
C ASP A 249 -1.14 16.46 21.92
N TRP A 250 -0.25 16.02 21.03
CA TRP A 250 1.10 15.61 21.36
C TRP A 250 2.06 16.80 21.25
N ARG A 251 2.93 16.94 22.21
CA ARG A 251 3.98 17.96 22.26
C ARG A 251 5.32 17.34 21.90
N THR A 252 6.22 18.13 21.36
CA THR A 252 7.60 17.75 21.09
C THR A 252 8.53 18.39 22.11
N VAL A 253 9.63 17.75 22.43
CA VAL A 253 10.68 18.36 23.25
C VAL A 253 11.20 19.61 22.53
N GLY A 254 11.28 20.74 23.25
CA GLY A 254 11.76 21.99 22.69
C GLY A 254 10.78 22.71 21.74
N GLY A 255 9.52 22.24 21.60
CA GLY A 255 8.50 22.88 20.75
C GLY A 255 8.79 22.79 19.24
N VAL A 256 9.62 21.86 18.81
CA VAL A 256 9.91 21.62 17.38
C VAL A 256 8.63 21.18 16.68
N PRO A 257 8.25 21.73 15.50
CA PRO A 257 7.08 21.27 14.77
C PRO A 257 7.15 19.77 14.46
N LEU A 258 6.04 19.04 14.71
CA LEU A 258 5.93 17.62 14.34
C LEU A 258 5.66 17.52 12.83
N VAL A 259 6.62 17.00 12.10
CA VAL A 259 6.53 16.72 10.67
C VAL A 259 6.39 15.21 10.49
N LEU A 260 5.55 14.78 9.55
CA LEU A 260 5.40 13.38 9.17
C LEU A 260 6.10 13.11 7.85
N GLY A 261 6.81 11.99 7.75
CA GLY A 261 7.46 11.55 6.50
C GLY A 261 6.46 11.11 5.43
N LEU A 262 5.24 10.70 5.83
CA LEU A 262 4.17 10.35 4.91
C LEU A 262 3.23 11.53 4.72
N ALA A 263 2.95 11.89 3.46
CA ALA A 263 2.12 13.03 3.10
C ALA A 263 0.60 12.70 3.16
N GLY A 264 -0.22 13.73 3.42
CA GLY A 264 -1.68 13.66 3.43
C GLY A 264 -2.28 13.71 4.85
N LYS A 265 -3.40 14.43 5.01
CA LYS A 265 -4.08 14.63 6.31
C LYS A 265 -4.46 13.33 7.02
N HIS A 266 -4.82 12.29 6.26
CA HIS A 266 -5.13 10.98 6.82
C HIS A 266 -3.92 10.32 7.52
N GLN A 267 -2.69 10.74 7.22
CA GLN A 267 -1.50 10.24 7.92
C GLN A 267 -1.39 10.75 9.35
N GLU A 268 -2.04 11.86 9.69
CA GLU A 268 -2.15 12.31 11.09
C GLU A 268 -2.88 11.28 11.96
N LEU A 269 -3.95 10.66 11.44
CA LEU A 269 -4.66 9.58 12.14
C LEU A 269 -3.81 8.32 12.28
N ASN A 270 -3.07 7.96 11.22
CA ASN A 270 -2.18 6.80 11.23
C ASN A 270 -1.01 6.98 12.21
N ALA A 271 -0.39 8.17 12.22
CA ALA A 271 0.68 8.51 13.14
C ALA A 271 0.19 8.58 14.60
N ALA A 272 -0.99 9.18 14.84
CA ALA A 272 -1.60 9.23 16.17
C ALA A 272 -1.84 7.81 16.74
N LEU A 273 -2.40 6.91 15.93
CA LEU A 273 -2.58 5.52 16.30
C LEU A 273 -1.23 4.82 16.55
N ALA A 274 -0.25 5.02 15.68
CA ALA A 274 1.09 4.44 15.82
C ALA A 274 1.75 4.86 17.15
N ILE A 275 1.67 6.14 17.52
CA ILE A 275 2.19 6.68 18.78
C ILE A 275 1.56 5.96 19.99
N GLU A 276 0.23 5.83 20.00
CA GLU A 276 -0.47 5.18 21.11
C GLU A 276 -0.16 3.67 21.18
N LEU A 277 -0.08 2.99 20.03
CA LEU A 277 0.33 1.57 19.97
C LEU A 277 1.72 1.37 20.56
N MET A 278 2.68 2.20 20.18
CA MET A 278 4.04 2.13 20.72
C MET A 278 4.08 2.46 22.22
N ARG A 279 3.33 3.48 22.64
CA ARG A 279 3.24 3.85 24.06
C ARG A 279 2.76 2.67 24.93
N VAL A 280 1.70 2.00 24.48
CA VAL A 280 1.15 0.83 25.19
C VAL A 280 2.12 -0.35 25.13
N TRP A 281 2.71 -0.62 23.96
CA TRP A 281 3.70 -1.68 23.80
C TRP A 281 4.88 -1.49 24.75
N CYS A 282 5.45 -0.29 24.85
CA CYS A 282 6.56 0.02 25.74
C CYS A 282 6.24 -0.24 27.23
N GLY A 283 5.00 0.04 27.64
CA GLY A 283 4.55 -0.21 29.00
C GLY A 283 4.33 -1.70 29.33
N ARG A 284 4.32 -2.58 28.31
CA ARG A 284 4.00 -4.01 28.47
C ARG A 284 5.19 -4.94 28.25
N VAL A 285 6.21 -4.49 27.55
CA VAL A 285 7.45 -5.26 27.35
C VAL A 285 8.42 -5.04 28.50
N SER A 286 9.36 -5.97 28.65
CA SER A 286 10.38 -5.82 29.69
C SER A 286 11.23 -4.56 29.45
N PRO A 287 11.74 -3.91 30.51
CA PRO A 287 12.66 -2.78 30.36
C PRO A 287 13.90 -3.09 29.49
N ALA A 288 14.32 -4.35 29.43
CA ALA A 288 15.42 -4.80 28.58
C ALA A 288 15.08 -4.75 27.09
N SER A 289 13.79 -4.93 26.73
CA SER A 289 13.30 -4.85 25.35
C SER A 289 12.82 -3.43 24.97
N CYS A 290 12.66 -2.54 25.97
CA CYS A 290 12.30 -1.14 25.75
C CYS A 290 13.52 -0.25 26.04
N PRO A 291 14.23 0.21 25.00
CA PRO A 291 15.50 0.93 25.16
C PRO A 291 15.37 2.37 25.69
N TRP A 292 14.16 2.83 26.03
CA TRP A 292 13.90 4.25 26.29
C TRP A 292 13.90 4.65 27.78
N GLY A 293 13.96 3.70 28.68
CA GLY A 293 13.99 3.97 30.11
C GLY A 293 12.69 4.58 30.70
N ALA A 294 12.65 4.71 32.01
CA ALA A 294 11.47 5.19 32.73
C ALA A 294 11.12 6.67 32.42
N SER A 295 12.10 7.51 32.09
CA SER A 295 11.84 8.94 31.77
C SER A 295 11.01 9.12 30.52
N ALA A 296 11.30 8.38 29.45
CA ALA A 296 10.53 8.48 28.20
C ALA A 296 9.08 8.00 28.37
N LEU A 297 8.84 6.98 29.19
CA LEU A 297 7.48 6.55 29.53
C LEU A 297 6.72 7.62 30.32
N SER A 298 7.40 8.36 31.22
CA SER A 298 6.82 9.51 31.92
C SER A 298 6.46 10.63 30.97
N ASP A 299 7.33 10.97 30.02
CA ASP A 299 7.08 12.01 29.00
C ASP A 299 5.88 11.62 28.11
N LEU A 300 5.81 10.38 27.65
CA LEU A 300 4.68 9.86 26.87
C LEU A 300 3.36 9.93 27.68
N ALA A 301 3.39 9.66 28.97
CA ALA A 301 2.21 9.77 29.84
C ALA A 301 1.70 11.23 29.91
N THR A 302 2.59 12.21 29.88
CA THR A 302 2.24 13.65 29.88
C THR A 302 1.92 14.19 28.49
N GLY A 303 2.00 13.36 27.44
CA GLY A 303 1.75 13.75 26.05
C GLY A 303 2.93 14.42 25.36
N THR A 304 4.15 14.18 25.82
CA THR A 304 5.38 14.67 25.20
C THR A 304 6.08 13.53 24.45
N LEU A 305 6.40 13.76 23.18
CA LEU A 305 7.11 12.78 22.33
C LEU A 305 8.61 12.84 22.58
N PRO A 306 9.27 11.71 22.81
CA PRO A 306 10.74 11.63 22.82
C PRO A 306 11.32 12.08 21.46
N GLU A 307 12.48 12.72 21.46
CA GLU A 307 13.13 13.22 20.24
C GLU A 307 13.28 12.15 19.15
N LYS A 308 13.71 10.94 19.51
CA LYS A 308 13.84 9.81 18.57
C LYS A 308 12.52 9.43 17.90
N TRP A 309 11.38 9.63 18.57
CA TRP A 309 10.06 9.39 18.01
C TRP A 309 9.70 10.46 16.99
N VAL A 310 9.98 11.73 17.30
CA VAL A 310 9.78 12.86 16.38
C VAL A 310 10.58 12.64 15.10
N VAL A 311 11.86 12.29 15.24
CA VAL A 311 12.74 11.96 14.10
C VAL A 311 12.21 10.75 13.32
N GLY A 312 11.84 9.67 14.02
CA GLY A 312 11.31 8.46 13.36
C GLY A 312 10.01 8.71 12.59
N LEU A 313 9.10 9.52 13.14
CA LEU A 313 7.87 9.91 12.44
C LEU A 313 8.16 10.75 11.18
N ALA A 314 9.15 11.64 11.24
CA ALA A 314 9.56 12.48 10.12
C ALA A 314 10.32 11.69 9.03
N GLU A 315 11.05 10.67 9.39
CA GLU A 315 11.84 9.83 8.47
C GLU A 315 11.09 8.59 7.96
N THR A 316 9.82 8.42 8.36
CA THR A 316 9.02 7.28 7.90
C THR A 316 8.75 7.40 6.40
N GLU A 317 9.16 6.39 5.66
CA GLU A 317 8.87 6.23 4.24
C GLU A 317 8.02 4.98 4.02
N TRP A 318 7.05 5.07 3.11
CA TRP A 318 6.24 3.92 2.71
C TRP A 318 5.95 3.98 1.22
N PHE A 319 6.58 3.09 0.47
CA PHE A 319 6.49 3.10 -0.98
C PHE A 319 5.04 2.99 -1.48
N GLY A 320 4.72 3.79 -2.51
CA GLY A 320 3.40 3.82 -3.14
C GLY A 320 2.28 4.43 -2.28
N ARG A 321 2.63 5.27 -1.31
CA ARG A 321 1.69 6.07 -0.51
C ARG A 321 2.08 7.54 -0.55
N ALA A 322 1.36 8.33 -1.36
CA ALA A 322 1.63 9.74 -1.58
C ALA A 322 3.14 10.02 -1.77
N GLN A 323 3.82 9.16 -2.53
CA GLN A 323 5.25 9.18 -2.73
C GLN A 323 5.61 10.05 -3.93
N VAL A 324 6.55 10.98 -3.77
CA VAL A 324 7.13 11.76 -4.87
C VAL A 324 8.51 11.19 -5.21
N VAL A 325 8.70 10.80 -6.46
CA VAL A 325 9.97 10.27 -6.98
C VAL A 325 10.46 11.20 -8.09
N PRO A 326 11.58 11.90 -7.91
CA PRO A 326 12.18 12.66 -9.02
C PRO A 326 12.70 11.71 -10.09
N ASP A 327 12.53 12.09 -11.36
CA ASP A 327 13.12 11.37 -12.49
C ASP A 327 14.56 11.86 -12.76
N ASP A 328 15.30 11.08 -13.55
CA ASP A 328 16.61 11.50 -14.06
C ASP A 328 16.49 12.62 -15.11
N VAL A 329 15.30 12.80 -15.72
CA VAL A 329 14.97 13.97 -16.54
C VAL A 329 14.63 15.13 -15.60
N GLU A 330 15.41 16.21 -15.70
CA GLU A 330 15.23 17.41 -14.88
C GLU A 330 13.82 17.99 -15.03
N ASP A 331 13.28 18.51 -13.94
CA ASP A 331 11.92 19.06 -13.81
C ASP A 331 10.77 18.04 -13.97
N LEU A 332 11.06 16.73 -14.00
CA LEU A 332 10.06 15.67 -14.01
C LEU A 332 9.97 14.98 -12.64
N SER A 333 8.75 14.87 -12.12
CA SER A 333 8.48 14.13 -10.87
C SER A 333 7.28 13.21 -11.01
N TRP A 334 7.41 12.00 -10.49
CA TRP A 334 6.38 10.97 -10.43
C TRP A 334 5.70 10.99 -9.07
N PHE A 335 4.38 11.09 -9.05
CA PHE A 335 3.54 11.07 -7.88
C PHE A 335 2.86 9.71 -7.81
N LEU A 336 3.34 8.84 -6.91
CA LEU A 336 2.97 7.44 -6.86
C LEU A 336 2.02 7.18 -5.68
N ASP A 337 0.81 6.70 -5.97
CA ASP A 337 -0.12 6.26 -4.93
C ASP A 337 -1.02 5.12 -5.42
N GLY A 338 -1.13 4.07 -4.63
CA GLY A 338 -1.94 2.89 -4.95
C GLY A 338 -3.43 3.02 -4.65
N ALA A 339 -4.00 4.21 -4.68
CA ALA A 339 -5.43 4.45 -4.48
C ALA A 339 -6.28 3.62 -5.46
N HIS A 340 -7.34 2.99 -4.95
CA HIS A 340 -8.22 2.10 -5.71
C HIS A 340 -9.66 2.03 -5.15
N THR A 341 -10.06 3.04 -4.36
CA THR A 341 -11.42 3.26 -3.88
C THR A 341 -11.75 4.74 -4.06
N GLU A 342 -13.03 5.09 -4.14
CA GLU A 342 -13.49 6.47 -4.30
C GLU A 342 -12.85 7.42 -3.28
N GLU A 343 -12.92 7.07 -1.99
CA GLU A 343 -12.35 7.86 -0.89
C GLU A 343 -10.83 8.05 -1.05
N SER A 344 -10.08 6.98 -1.34
CA SER A 344 -8.63 7.09 -1.53
C SER A 344 -8.26 7.90 -2.78
N MET A 345 -9.04 7.81 -3.85
CA MET A 345 -8.84 8.62 -5.06
C MET A 345 -9.08 10.11 -4.79
N ARG A 346 -10.05 10.46 -3.93
CA ARG A 346 -10.28 11.85 -3.50
C ARG A 346 -9.06 12.41 -2.76
N HIS A 347 -8.52 11.68 -1.78
CA HIS A 347 -7.33 12.11 -1.05
C HIS A 347 -6.09 12.26 -1.94
N VAL A 348 -5.91 11.33 -2.88
CA VAL A 348 -4.80 11.40 -3.84
C VAL A 348 -4.96 12.57 -4.79
N ALA A 349 -6.19 12.84 -5.26
CA ALA A 349 -6.49 13.99 -6.11
C ALA A 349 -6.20 15.32 -5.38
N GLU A 350 -6.65 15.46 -4.13
CA GLU A 350 -6.37 16.64 -3.29
C GLU A 350 -4.87 16.84 -3.08
N TRP A 351 -4.15 15.77 -2.76
CA TRP A 351 -2.69 15.81 -2.60
C TRP A 351 -1.97 16.23 -3.89
N PHE A 352 -2.30 15.59 -5.02
CA PHE A 352 -1.64 15.83 -6.30
C PHE A 352 -1.97 17.23 -6.86
N CYS A 353 -3.24 17.63 -6.85
CA CYS A 353 -3.68 18.92 -7.35
C CYS A 353 -3.20 20.08 -6.46
N GLY A 354 -3.07 19.86 -5.15
CA GLY A 354 -2.57 20.86 -4.20
C GLY A 354 -1.04 20.97 -4.12
N HIS A 355 -0.30 20.14 -4.88
CA HIS A 355 1.16 20.15 -4.83
C HIS A 355 1.75 21.15 -5.84
N ASP A 356 2.26 22.25 -5.35
CA ASP A 356 2.82 23.35 -6.17
C ASP A 356 4.27 23.12 -6.62
N GLY A 357 4.86 21.99 -6.25
CA GLY A 357 6.25 21.65 -6.60
C GLY A 357 7.30 22.39 -5.78
N LEU A 358 6.89 23.21 -4.81
CA LEU A 358 7.79 23.82 -3.85
C LEU A 358 7.98 22.87 -2.68
N GLY A 359 9.12 22.19 -2.60
CA GLY A 359 9.52 21.47 -1.39
C GLY A 359 9.54 22.43 -0.20
N GLN A 360 9.19 21.95 1.01
CA GLN A 360 9.12 22.73 2.25
C GLN A 360 10.45 23.40 2.68
N SER A 361 11.47 23.42 1.84
CA SER A 361 12.85 23.84 2.19
C SER A 361 13.50 24.83 1.22
N GLN A 362 12.75 25.63 0.45
CA GLN A 362 13.39 26.74 -0.27
C GLN A 362 12.70 28.08 -0.02
N SER A 363 13.45 28.90 0.74
CA SER A 363 13.26 30.33 0.95
C SER A 363 12.97 31.10 -0.35
N GLN A 364 11.90 31.86 -0.32
CA GLN A 364 11.56 33.07 -1.05
C GLN A 364 12.67 33.61 -1.97
N SER A 365 12.65 33.22 -3.23
CA SER A 365 13.04 34.11 -4.32
C SER A 365 11.80 34.32 -5.18
N GLN A 366 11.40 35.58 -5.36
CA GLN A 366 10.25 36.04 -6.12
C GLN A 366 10.46 35.82 -7.65
N ASN A 367 10.58 34.56 -8.09
CA ASN A 367 10.43 34.27 -9.52
C ASN A 367 9.02 33.70 -9.72
N GLN A 368 8.33 34.16 -10.75
CA GLN A 368 6.98 33.78 -11.13
C GLN A 368 6.83 32.24 -11.05
N ILE A 369 6.00 31.79 -10.09
CA ILE A 369 5.65 30.37 -9.93
C ILE A 369 4.85 29.99 -11.17
N THR A 370 5.47 29.30 -12.11
CA THR A 370 4.77 28.76 -13.27
C THR A 370 4.02 27.50 -12.87
N GLU A 371 2.74 27.45 -13.22
CA GLU A 371 1.88 26.29 -12.95
C GLU A 371 2.46 25.02 -13.59
N PRO A 372 2.58 23.88 -12.86
CA PRO A 372 3.15 22.65 -13.41
C PRO A 372 2.27 22.06 -14.51
N VAL A 373 2.89 21.33 -15.44
CA VAL A 373 2.18 20.45 -16.38
C VAL A 373 1.81 19.18 -15.62
N ARG A 374 0.53 18.95 -15.39
CA ARG A 374 0.04 17.75 -14.69
C ARG A 374 -0.37 16.68 -15.69
N LEU A 375 0.20 15.48 -15.55
CA LEU A 375 -0.12 14.32 -16.37
C LEU A 375 -0.73 13.22 -15.51
N LEU A 376 -1.52 12.34 -16.13
CA LEU A 376 -2.10 11.15 -15.49
C LEU A 376 -1.61 9.89 -16.20
N LEU A 377 -1.13 8.92 -15.42
CA LEU A 377 -0.88 7.53 -15.82
C LEU A 377 -1.72 6.63 -14.92
N PHE A 378 -2.68 5.92 -15.51
CA PHE A 378 -3.70 5.22 -14.73
C PHE A 378 -3.94 3.78 -15.21
N ASN A 379 -4.21 2.91 -14.26
CA ASN A 379 -4.83 1.61 -14.47
C ASN A 379 -5.58 1.15 -13.22
N CYS A 380 -6.67 0.44 -13.41
CA CYS A 380 -7.37 -0.24 -12.33
C CYS A 380 -7.70 -1.67 -12.73
N MET A 381 -7.99 -2.52 -11.74
CA MET A 381 -8.40 -3.91 -11.96
C MET A 381 -9.80 -3.95 -12.61
N GLU A 382 -10.08 -4.99 -13.41
CA GLU A 382 -11.34 -5.17 -14.14
C GLU A 382 -12.57 -5.30 -13.22
N GLU A 383 -12.37 -5.74 -11.98
CA GLU A 383 -13.41 -5.84 -10.97
C GLU A 383 -13.79 -4.50 -10.33
N ARG A 384 -13.08 -3.41 -10.69
CA ARG A 384 -13.36 -2.05 -10.19
C ARG A 384 -14.12 -1.24 -11.23
N ASP A 385 -14.96 -0.34 -10.76
CA ASP A 385 -15.65 0.64 -11.61
C ASP A 385 -14.72 1.82 -11.92
N PRO A 386 -14.31 2.04 -13.18
CA PRO A 386 -13.45 3.16 -13.55
C PRO A 386 -14.09 4.53 -13.30
N GLU A 387 -15.41 4.66 -13.46
CA GLU A 387 -16.11 5.93 -13.24
C GLU A 387 -16.04 6.32 -11.77
N MET A 388 -16.32 5.38 -10.85
CA MET A 388 -16.21 5.61 -9.42
C MET A 388 -14.80 6.06 -9.00
N LEU A 389 -13.75 5.55 -9.67
CA LEU A 389 -12.37 5.89 -9.33
C LEU A 389 -11.91 7.22 -9.94
N LEU A 390 -12.30 7.52 -11.17
CA LEU A 390 -11.81 8.70 -11.90
C LEU A 390 -12.63 9.96 -11.61
N THR A 391 -13.90 9.85 -11.21
CA THR A 391 -14.75 10.99 -10.88
C THR A 391 -14.16 11.90 -9.80
N PRO A 392 -13.65 11.39 -8.65
CA PRO A 392 -13.03 12.24 -7.64
C PRO A 392 -11.85 13.04 -8.17
N LEU A 393 -11.03 12.46 -9.07
CA LEU A 393 -9.90 13.17 -9.68
C LEU A 393 -10.37 14.29 -10.62
N ALA A 394 -11.37 14.02 -11.47
CA ALA A 394 -11.91 15.02 -12.39
C ALA A 394 -12.54 16.20 -11.62
N GLN A 395 -13.37 15.92 -10.60
CA GLN A 395 -14.01 16.93 -9.76
C GLN A 395 -12.99 17.77 -8.99
N THR A 396 -11.97 17.13 -8.40
CA THR A 396 -10.95 17.84 -7.63
C THR A 396 -10.07 18.71 -8.54
N ALA A 397 -9.67 18.19 -9.71
CA ALA A 397 -8.88 18.95 -10.68
C ALA A 397 -9.64 20.20 -11.17
N GLU A 398 -10.95 20.09 -11.42
CA GLU A 398 -11.81 21.22 -11.77
C GLU A 398 -11.94 22.21 -10.61
N ALA A 399 -12.29 21.73 -9.41
CA ALA A 399 -12.53 22.56 -8.23
C ALA A 399 -11.29 23.33 -7.78
N MET A 400 -10.11 22.74 -7.92
CA MET A 400 -8.82 23.35 -7.54
C MET A 400 -8.16 24.12 -8.70
N ASN A 401 -8.79 24.21 -9.87
CA ASN A 401 -8.21 24.80 -11.08
C ASN A 401 -6.82 24.20 -11.41
N ALA A 402 -6.70 22.87 -11.28
CA ALA A 402 -5.46 22.12 -11.47
C ALA A 402 -5.63 21.06 -12.57
N PRO A 403 -5.88 21.45 -13.83
CA PRO A 403 -6.25 20.54 -14.90
C PRO A 403 -5.14 19.53 -15.23
N ILE A 404 -5.56 18.33 -15.60
CA ILE A 404 -4.70 17.30 -16.20
C ILE A 404 -4.45 17.69 -17.66
N THR A 405 -3.19 17.72 -18.08
CA THR A 405 -2.83 18.03 -19.47
C THR A 405 -3.06 16.78 -20.34
N ALA A 406 -3.81 16.92 -21.41
CA ALA A 406 -4.11 15.83 -22.33
C ALA A 406 -2.87 15.40 -23.16
N PRO A 407 -2.77 14.11 -23.54
CA PRO A 407 -3.68 13.04 -23.15
C PRO A 407 -3.32 12.42 -21.78
N ALA A 408 -4.33 12.03 -21.01
CA ALA A 408 -4.15 11.09 -19.91
C ALA A 408 -3.77 9.70 -20.47
N LEU A 409 -2.84 8.99 -19.84
CA LEU A 409 -2.29 7.73 -20.33
C LEU A 409 -2.88 6.54 -19.57
N PHE A 410 -3.37 5.54 -20.30
CA PHE A 410 -3.93 4.30 -19.75
C PHE A 410 -3.09 3.12 -20.24
N THR A 411 -2.50 2.37 -19.29
CA THR A 411 -1.57 1.28 -19.60
C THR A 411 -1.86 0.06 -18.70
N PRO A 412 -1.73 -1.17 -19.21
CA PRO A 412 -1.85 -2.35 -18.38
C PRO A 412 -0.72 -2.43 -17.33
N SER A 413 -0.98 -3.11 -16.21
CA SER A 413 0.06 -3.50 -15.27
C SER A 413 0.77 -4.75 -15.77
N GLU A 414 2.10 -4.81 -15.61
CA GLU A 414 2.91 -6.00 -15.92
C GLU A 414 2.75 -7.06 -14.82
N SER A 415 2.53 -6.61 -13.59
CA SER A 415 2.25 -7.45 -12.42
C SER A 415 0.75 -7.68 -12.25
N SER A 416 0.38 -8.82 -11.70
CA SER A 416 -1.01 -9.12 -11.39
C SER A 416 -1.14 -9.90 -10.09
N SER A 417 -2.36 -9.94 -9.53
CA SER A 417 -2.67 -10.80 -8.38
C SER A 417 -2.53 -12.30 -8.66
N LYS A 418 -2.38 -12.68 -9.93
CA LYS A 418 -2.36 -14.07 -10.40
C LYS A 418 -0.94 -14.61 -10.65
N GLY A 419 0.11 -13.77 -10.57
CA GLY A 419 1.48 -14.18 -10.83
C GLY A 419 2.51 -13.41 -9.99
N LEU A 420 3.58 -14.12 -9.56
CA LEU A 420 4.72 -13.55 -8.84
C LEU A 420 5.81 -13.03 -9.79
N VAL A 421 5.71 -13.36 -11.07
CA VAL A 421 6.65 -12.95 -12.11
C VAL A 421 5.90 -12.05 -13.09
N PRO A 422 6.48 -10.89 -13.48
CA PRO A 422 5.88 -9.99 -14.45
C PRO A 422 5.64 -10.66 -15.81
N PHE A 423 4.54 -10.33 -16.46
CA PHE A 423 4.21 -10.85 -17.78
C PHE A 423 5.08 -10.17 -18.86
N ALA A 424 5.75 -10.95 -19.68
CA ALA A 424 6.67 -10.47 -20.72
C ALA A 424 6.09 -10.46 -22.16
N GLY A 425 4.78 -10.72 -22.31
CA GLY A 425 4.11 -10.80 -23.61
C GLY A 425 3.39 -9.51 -24.04
N VAL A 426 2.80 -9.55 -25.25
CA VAL A 426 1.88 -8.48 -25.69
C VAL A 426 0.60 -8.57 -24.87
N GLN A 427 0.27 -7.48 -24.18
CA GLN A 427 -0.91 -7.43 -23.34
C GLN A 427 -2.15 -6.98 -24.11
N ASP A 428 -3.30 -7.58 -23.79
CA ASP A 428 -4.60 -7.08 -24.23
C ASP A 428 -4.90 -5.74 -23.55
N VAL A 429 -5.19 -4.73 -24.34
CA VAL A 429 -5.50 -3.36 -23.88
C VAL A 429 -6.98 -3.01 -23.96
N THR A 430 -7.85 -3.99 -24.20
CA THR A 430 -9.31 -3.79 -24.32
C THR A 430 -9.88 -3.11 -23.08
N TRP A 431 -9.42 -3.53 -21.90
CA TRP A 431 -9.80 -2.93 -20.62
C TRP A 431 -9.36 -1.47 -20.52
N GLN A 432 -8.10 -1.17 -20.85
CA GLN A 432 -7.57 0.20 -20.84
C GLN A 432 -8.33 1.10 -21.81
N GLY A 433 -8.79 0.56 -22.94
CA GLY A 433 -9.67 1.26 -23.88
C GLY A 433 -11.03 1.61 -23.27
N LYS A 434 -11.60 0.76 -22.39
CA LYS A 434 -12.82 1.08 -21.65
C LYS A 434 -12.56 2.20 -20.63
N VAL A 435 -11.49 2.08 -19.86
CA VAL A 435 -11.10 3.08 -18.83
C VAL A 435 -10.84 4.45 -19.48
N ALA A 436 -10.16 4.48 -20.63
CA ALA A 436 -9.89 5.70 -21.39
C ALA A 436 -11.19 6.39 -21.85
N ARG A 437 -12.15 5.64 -22.37
CA ARG A 437 -13.48 6.19 -22.75
C ARG A 437 -14.21 6.78 -21.55
N THR A 438 -14.14 6.14 -20.39
CA THR A 438 -14.72 6.71 -19.15
C THR A 438 -14.07 8.05 -18.81
N TRP A 439 -12.74 8.17 -18.93
CA TRP A 439 -12.06 9.45 -18.73
C TRP A 439 -12.51 10.51 -19.73
N ASP A 440 -12.63 10.18 -21.03
CA ASP A 440 -13.09 11.11 -22.06
C ASP A 440 -14.52 11.62 -21.80
N GLU A 441 -15.38 10.78 -21.21
CA GLU A 441 -16.73 11.18 -20.79
C GLU A 441 -16.70 12.11 -19.57
N LEU A 442 -15.84 11.82 -18.60
CA LEU A 442 -15.64 12.68 -17.43
C LEU A 442 -15.03 14.03 -17.83
N ALA A 443 -14.06 14.04 -18.72
CA ALA A 443 -13.46 15.26 -19.25
C ALA A 443 -14.48 16.18 -19.98
N ARG A 444 -15.48 15.60 -20.63
CA ARG A 444 -16.58 16.36 -21.23
C ARG A 444 -17.57 16.90 -20.20
N ARG A 445 -17.84 16.15 -19.11
CA ARG A 445 -18.72 16.57 -18.00
C ARG A 445 -18.07 17.61 -17.09
N HIS A 446 -16.76 17.53 -16.90
CA HIS A 446 -15.94 18.39 -16.05
C HIS A 446 -14.92 19.14 -16.92
N ALA A 447 -15.38 20.14 -17.69
CA ALA A 447 -14.57 20.82 -18.69
C ALA A 447 -13.29 21.48 -18.14
N GLY A 448 -13.28 21.87 -16.86
CA GLY A 448 -12.13 22.41 -16.15
C GLY A 448 -11.09 21.37 -15.72
N CYS A 449 -11.39 20.06 -15.79
CA CYS A 449 -10.47 19.02 -15.32
C CYS A 449 -9.37 18.67 -16.31
N VAL A 450 -9.49 19.06 -17.61
CA VAL A 450 -8.52 18.74 -18.65
C VAL A 450 -8.11 20.01 -19.39
N ARG A 451 -6.80 20.16 -19.62
CA ARG A 451 -6.22 21.20 -20.46
C ARG A 451 -5.69 20.57 -21.76
N ALA A 452 -6.04 21.13 -22.91
CA ALA A 452 -5.44 20.73 -24.19
C ALA A 452 -3.92 20.97 -24.18
N SER A 453 -3.17 20.07 -24.83
CA SER A 453 -1.75 20.28 -25.07
C SER A 453 -1.57 21.44 -26.04
N GLU A 454 -0.70 22.40 -25.73
CA GLU A 454 -0.39 23.54 -26.60
C GLU A 454 0.41 23.13 -27.86
N GLN A 455 0.81 21.86 -27.97
CA GLN A 455 1.59 21.34 -29.07
C GLN A 455 0.78 20.42 -30.00
N GLN A 456 0.80 20.69 -31.29
CA GLN A 456 0.42 19.71 -32.30
C GLN A 456 1.41 18.54 -32.22
N VAL A 457 0.93 17.35 -31.89
CA VAL A 457 1.72 16.12 -32.02
C VAL A 457 1.92 15.84 -33.51
N VAL A 458 3.01 16.36 -34.05
CA VAL A 458 3.53 15.91 -35.34
C VAL A 458 4.42 14.71 -35.06
N GLY A 459 3.84 13.51 -35.14
CA GLY A 459 4.60 12.28 -34.95
C GLY A 459 3.69 11.08 -35.24
N GLU A 460 3.84 10.49 -36.41
CA GLU A 460 3.19 9.25 -36.80
C GLU A 460 3.49 8.14 -35.77
N VAL A 461 2.43 7.60 -35.17
CA VAL A 461 2.49 6.31 -34.47
C VAL A 461 2.73 5.26 -35.57
N PRO A 462 3.71 4.35 -35.44
CA PRO A 462 3.86 3.25 -36.40
C PRO A 462 2.67 2.32 -36.28
N THR A 463 1.68 2.48 -37.15
CA THR A 463 0.56 1.56 -37.28
C THR A 463 0.98 0.37 -38.12
N GLY A 464 1.44 -0.68 -37.45
CA GLY A 464 1.61 -1.99 -38.06
C GLY A 464 0.35 -2.85 -37.87
N VAL A 465 -0.77 -2.47 -38.49
CA VAL A 465 -1.94 -3.33 -38.68
C VAL A 465 -2.50 -3.05 -40.08
N PRO A 466 -2.68 -4.05 -40.97
CA PRO A 466 -3.22 -3.84 -42.29
C PRO A 466 -4.74 -3.66 -42.19
N THR A 467 -5.20 -2.44 -42.48
CA THR A 467 -6.63 -2.16 -42.67
C THR A 467 -6.82 -1.68 -44.11
N GLY A 468 -7.47 -2.50 -44.89
CA GLY A 468 -8.06 -2.06 -46.17
C GLY A 468 -9.36 -1.30 -45.92
N VAL A 469 -9.33 0.04 -46.04
CA VAL A 469 -10.51 0.90 -46.27
C VAL A 469 -10.04 2.17 -46.99
N PRO A 470 -10.82 2.74 -47.98
CA PRO A 470 -10.34 3.66 -49.00
C PRO A 470 -10.15 5.10 -48.48
N THR A 471 -9.12 5.73 -49.04
CA THR A 471 -8.78 7.15 -48.91
C THR A 471 -9.82 8.05 -49.57
N GLY A 472 -10.27 9.07 -48.82
CA GLY A 472 -11.03 10.18 -49.40
C GLY A 472 -11.84 11.00 -48.39
N VAL A 473 -11.17 11.89 -47.62
CA VAL A 473 -11.88 13.00 -46.93
C VAL A 473 -10.98 14.25 -46.93
N PRO A 474 -11.54 15.43 -47.26
CA PRO A 474 -10.78 16.65 -47.47
C PRO A 474 -10.35 17.32 -46.14
N THR A 475 -9.18 17.93 -46.17
CA THR A 475 -8.65 18.80 -45.11
C THR A 475 -9.54 20.03 -44.93
N SER A 476 -10.37 20.04 -43.90
CA SER A 476 -11.03 21.24 -43.41
C SER A 476 -10.74 21.42 -41.92
N SER A 477 -10.38 22.63 -41.54
CA SER A 477 -10.11 23.20 -40.19
C SER A 477 -10.71 22.40 -39.02
N LEU A 478 -9.88 21.66 -38.29
CA LEU A 478 -10.25 20.95 -37.08
C LEU A 478 -10.47 21.99 -35.95
N SER A 479 -11.74 22.13 -35.54
CA SER A 479 -12.15 22.85 -34.35
C SER A 479 -11.55 22.16 -33.10
N LEU A 480 -11.35 22.89 -32.00
CA LEU A 480 -10.84 22.47 -30.67
C LEU A 480 -11.53 21.23 -30.03
N SER A 481 -12.53 20.64 -30.69
CA SER A 481 -13.30 19.48 -30.23
C SER A 481 -12.71 18.10 -30.56
N SER A 482 -11.52 17.99 -31.16
CA SER A 482 -10.99 16.73 -31.68
C SER A 482 -9.69 16.20 -31.04
N LEU A 483 -9.16 16.85 -30.00
CA LEU A 483 -8.03 16.29 -29.25
C LEU A 483 -8.58 15.28 -28.23
N ALA A 484 -8.25 14.01 -28.40
CA ALA A 484 -8.60 12.96 -27.45
C ALA A 484 -8.01 13.31 -26.06
N ALA A 485 -8.88 13.35 -25.03
CA ALA A 485 -8.44 13.61 -23.65
C ALA A 485 -7.62 12.44 -23.07
N SER A 486 -7.63 11.30 -23.75
CA SER A 486 -6.99 10.05 -23.33
C SER A 486 -6.19 9.39 -24.45
N ALA A 487 -5.20 8.56 -24.04
CA ALA A 487 -4.47 7.65 -24.91
C ALA A 487 -4.22 6.31 -24.22
N VAL A 488 -4.39 5.22 -24.96
CA VAL A 488 -4.04 3.87 -24.50
C VAL A 488 -2.63 3.54 -24.96
N VAL A 489 -1.78 3.14 -24.01
CA VAL A 489 -0.39 2.75 -24.26
C VAL A 489 -0.21 1.30 -23.86
N PRO A 490 0.19 0.39 -24.77
CA PRO A 490 0.19 -1.04 -24.51
C PRO A 490 1.28 -1.53 -23.54
N CYS A 491 2.23 -0.67 -23.18
CA CYS A 491 3.36 -1.02 -22.33
C CYS A 491 3.77 0.15 -21.44
N LEU A 492 3.96 -0.11 -20.15
CA LEU A 492 4.34 0.90 -19.17
C LEU A 492 5.65 1.63 -19.54
N ARG A 493 6.66 0.91 -20.05
CA ARG A 493 7.93 1.52 -20.46
C ARG A 493 7.74 2.54 -21.59
N GLN A 494 6.83 2.26 -22.54
CA GLN A 494 6.48 3.22 -23.60
C GLN A 494 5.76 4.44 -23.03
N ALA A 495 4.87 4.25 -22.04
CA ALA A 495 4.20 5.36 -21.38
C ALA A 495 5.22 6.27 -20.66
N VAL A 496 6.16 5.67 -19.90
CA VAL A 496 7.24 6.41 -19.23
C VAL A 496 8.10 7.19 -20.21
N GLU A 497 8.51 6.57 -21.32
CA GLU A 497 9.33 7.27 -22.33
C GLU A 497 8.56 8.39 -23.04
N SER A 498 7.26 8.23 -23.26
CA SER A 498 6.40 9.29 -23.80
C SER A 498 6.35 10.50 -22.86
N VAL A 499 6.22 10.24 -21.55
CA VAL A 499 6.27 11.29 -20.52
C VAL A 499 7.64 11.97 -20.47
N ARG A 500 8.73 11.20 -20.46
CA ARG A 500 10.10 11.74 -20.47
C ARG A 500 10.37 12.61 -21.69
N ARG A 501 9.90 12.20 -22.87
CA ARG A 501 9.97 13.00 -24.09
C ARG A 501 9.21 14.32 -23.90
N ARG A 502 7.99 14.28 -23.38
CA ARG A 502 7.19 15.48 -23.10
C ARG A 502 7.91 16.44 -22.13
N ALA A 503 8.53 15.93 -21.07
CA ALA A 503 9.28 16.76 -20.13
C ALA A 503 10.49 17.46 -20.81
N ARG A 504 11.21 16.75 -21.67
CA ARG A 504 12.31 17.33 -22.46
C ARG A 504 11.82 18.43 -23.43
N GLU A 505 10.66 18.24 -24.04
CA GLU A 505 10.02 19.22 -24.94
C GLU A 505 9.61 20.49 -24.17
N GLU A 506 8.96 20.35 -23.01
CA GLU A 506 8.59 21.50 -22.15
C GLU A 506 9.82 22.31 -21.72
N ARG A 507 10.90 21.63 -21.40
CA ARG A 507 12.18 22.27 -21.06
C ARG A 507 12.79 22.97 -22.26
N ALA A 508 12.80 22.37 -23.45
CA ALA A 508 13.34 22.94 -24.66
C ALA A 508 12.60 24.24 -25.08
N LEU A 509 11.33 24.37 -24.73
CA LEU A 509 10.53 25.59 -24.92
C LEU A 509 10.91 26.73 -23.96
N GLY A 510 11.76 26.47 -22.96
CA GLY A 510 12.12 27.47 -21.95
C GLY A 510 10.95 27.90 -21.07
N SER A 511 9.90 27.08 -20.98
CA SER A 511 8.67 27.40 -20.23
C SER A 511 8.89 27.56 -18.72
N GLY A 512 9.98 26.99 -18.18
CA GLY A 512 10.25 26.93 -16.73
C GLY A 512 9.22 26.09 -15.96
N ARG A 513 8.36 25.35 -16.66
CA ARG A 513 7.29 24.53 -16.05
C ARG A 513 7.81 23.16 -15.67
N ARG A 514 7.52 22.75 -14.46
CA ARG A 514 7.76 21.38 -13.99
C ARG A 514 6.71 20.43 -14.55
N VAL A 515 7.07 19.17 -14.74
CA VAL A 515 6.14 18.10 -15.16
C VAL A 515 5.89 17.18 -13.98
N HIS A 516 4.65 17.11 -13.54
CA HIS A 516 4.17 16.24 -12.47
C HIS A 516 3.29 15.13 -13.06
N VAL A 517 3.56 13.89 -12.73
CA VAL A 517 2.82 12.74 -13.26
C VAL A 517 2.21 11.94 -12.13
N LEU A 518 0.89 11.94 -12.05
CA LEU A 518 0.18 11.06 -11.12
C LEU A 518 0.12 9.64 -11.69
N VAL A 519 0.62 8.67 -10.93
CA VAL A 519 0.54 7.23 -11.23
C VAL A 519 -0.34 6.59 -10.15
N THR A 520 -1.53 6.12 -10.53
CA THR A 520 -2.53 5.65 -9.55
C THR A 520 -3.56 4.68 -10.13
N GLY A 521 -4.50 4.25 -9.29
CA GLY A 521 -5.60 3.33 -9.61
C GLY A 521 -5.31 1.87 -9.24
N SER A 522 -4.03 1.51 -9.05
CA SER A 522 -3.63 0.15 -8.66
C SER A 522 -2.26 0.13 -8.00
N LEU A 523 -2.13 -0.65 -6.92
CA LEU A 523 -0.83 -0.95 -6.31
C LEU A 523 0.11 -1.68 -7.27
N TYR A 524 -0.43 -2.52 -8.17
CA TYR A 524 0.36 -3.22 -9.17
C TYR A 524 1.01 -2.25 -10.16
N LEU A 525 0.26 -1.26 -10.66
CA LEU A 525 0.81 -0.22 -11.55
C LEU A 525 1.93 0.57 -10.84
N VAL A 526 1.71 0.94 -9.57
CA VAL A 526 2.72 1.65 -8.78
C VAL A 526 3.98 0.80 -8.57
N GLY A 527 3.81 -0.49 -8.28
CA GLY A 527 4.94 -1.43 -8.15
C GLY A 527 5.73 -1.57 -9.45
N ASP A 528 5.02 -1.73 -10.58
CA ASP A 528 5.65 -1.80 -11.90
C ASP A 528 6.40 -0.51 -12.23
N MET A 529 5.82 0.64 -11.86
CA MET A 529 6.45 1.94 -12.04
C MET A 529 7.75 2.06 -11.22
N LEU A 530 7.74 1.68 -9.94
CA LEU A 530 8.95 1.67 -9.11
C LEU A 530 10.06 0.78 -9.70
N ARG A 531 9.66 -0.37 -10.28
CA ARG A 531 10.60 -1.25 -10.99
C ARG A 531 11.20 -0.57 -12.23
N VAL A 532 10.37 0.10 -13.04
CA VAL A 532 10.84 0.82 -14.25
C VAL A 532 11.76 1.98 -13.90
N LEU A 533 11.51 2.65 -12.77
CA LEU A 533 12.36 3.75 -12.26
C LEU A 533 13.63 3.26 -11.53
N GLY A 534 13.84 1.93 -11.38
CA GLY A 534 14.99 1.40 -10.64
C GLY A 534 14.96 1.73 -9.13
N ARG A 535 13.77 1.98 -8.59
CA ARG A 535 13.53 2.32 -7.18
C ARG A 535 12.92 1.16 -6.38
N ALA A 536 12.90 -0.03 -6.94
CA ALA A 536 12.56 -1.26 -6.24
C ALA A 536 13.69 -1.59 -5.27
N GLY A 537 13.42 -1.51 -3.97
CA GLY A 537 14.38 -1.73 -2.88
C GLY A 537 14.61 -3.20 -2.58
#